data_1538b99cc0903e658eea8acb01a312e6
#
_entry.id   1538b99cc0903e658eea8acb01a312e6
#
_cell.length_a   1.000
_cell.length_b   1.000
_cell.length_c   1.000
_cell.angle_alpha   90.00
_cell.angle_beta   90.00
_cell.angle_gamma   90.00
#
_symmetry.space_group_name_H-M   'P 1'
#
loop_
_entity.id
_entity.type
_entity.pdbx_description
1 polymer ?
#
loop_
_entity_poly.entity_id
_entity_poly.type
_entity_poly.pdbx_seq_one_letter_code
_entity_poly.pdbx_strand_id
1 'polypeptide(L)'
;MNRRQTIALVALGATFAASSAIAQPGAGGQAPGRTPAPGTQAPAPMSSEEAERATRERKDRSFLENAAQGSFAEVEASKLALEKSESEDVKEFARKMVEDHQKMASEVAALAKAKGATPPEGPSLMQKTEITALRALSGGPFDKMYVNRIGVAAHESTIEMFEEASQDTRDPEVKAMIDEALPKLREHLKMAQALNEKQDKQ
;
A
#
# COMPACT_ATOMS: atom_id res chain seq x y z
N MET A 1 14.18 -29.78 -10.86
CA MET A 1 15.59 -29.47 -10.46
C MET A 1 15.57 -28.13 -9.74
N ASN A 2 15.67 -28.18 -8.40
CA ASN A 2 15.59 -27.02 -7.52
C ASN A 2 16.91 -26.24 -7.52
N ARG A 3 16.87 -24.95 -7.84
CA ARG A 3 17.95 -24.03 -7.48
C ARG A 3 17.43 -23.05 -6.43
N ARG A 4 17.71 -23.37 -5.17
CA ARG A 4 17.63 -22.41 -4.07
C ARG A 4 18.84 -21.48 -4.15
N GLN A 5 18.62 -20.19 -4.39
CA GLN A 5 19.67 -19.17 -4.25
C GLN A 5 19.68 -18.69 -2.81
N THR A 6 20.75 -19.02 -2.11
CA THR A 6 21.05 -18.57 -0.76
C THR A 6 21.65 -17.16 -0.85
N ILE A 7 20.98 -16.15 -0.31
CA ILE A 7 21.55 -14.79 -0.16
C ILE A 7 22.26 -14.74 1.18
N ALA A 8 23.59 -14.55 1.13
CA ALA A 8 24.44 -14.38 2.31
C ALA A 8 24.31 -12.96 2.87
N LEU A 9 23.94 -12.89 4.14
CA LEU A 9 23.88 -11.64 4.91
C LEU A 9 25.30 -11.35 5.42
N VAL A 10 25.92 -10.25 4.97
CA VAL A 10 27.17 -9.73 5.51
C VAL A 10 26.85 -8.81 6.69
N ALA A 11 27.14 -9.27 7.89
CA ALA A 11 27.04 -8.46 9.10
C ALA A 11 28.36 -7.69 9.31
N LEU A 12 28.28 -6.37 9.25
CA LEU A 12 29.40 -5.47 9.57
C LEU A 12 29.33 -5.10 11.05
N GLY A 13 30.18 -5.71 11.87
CA GLY A 13 30.31 -5.43 13.29
C GLY A 13 31.10 -4.14 13.54
N ALA A 14 30.46 -3.16 14.21
CA ALA A 14 31.15 -1.99 14.77
C ALA A 14 31.42 -2.21 16.26
N THR A 15 32.68 -2.37 16.61
CA THR A 15 33.15 -2.44 17.99
C THR A 15 33.28 -1.03 18.58
N PHE A 16 32.45 -0.72 19.58
CA PHE A 16 32.62 0.48 20.41
C PHE A 16 33.52 0.15 21.62
N ALA A 17 34.67 0.80 21.69
CA ALA A 17 35.56 0.76 22.83
C ALA A 17 35.02 1.67 23.97
N ALA A 18 34.75 1.09 25.13
CA ALA A 18 34.36 1.81 26.32
C ALA A 18 35.64 2.27 27.07
N SER A 19 35.86 3.58 27.14
CA SER A 19 36.90 4.17 28.01
C SER A 19 36.32 4.41 29.41
N SER A 20 36.84 3.67 30.38
CA SER A 20 36.54 3.85 31.81
C SER A 20 37.33 5.03 32.35
N ALA A 21 36.67 6.11 32.75
CA ALA A 21 37.27 7.19 33.53
C ALA A 21 37.02 6.94 35.03
N ILE A 22 38.11 6.78 35.78
CA ILE A 22 38.12 6.69 37.25
C ILE A 22 37.99 8.10 37.83
N ALA A 23 36.92 8.40 38.55
CA ALA A 23 36.74 9.65 39.27
C ALA A 23 37.13 9.47 40.75
N GLN A 24 38.00 10.34 41.23
CA GLN A 24 38.40 10.46 42.63
C GLN A 24 37.34 11.16 43.51
N PRO A 25 37.23 10.86 44.81
CA PRO A 25 36.26 11.51 45.68
C PRO A 25 36.82 12.82 46.22
N GLY A 26 36.18 13.91 45.89
CA GLY A 26 36.45 15.25 46.47
C GLY A 26 35.35 15.67 47.44
N ALA A 27 35.76 16.22 48.57
CA ALA A 27 35.00 16.53 49.77
C ALA A 27 33.90 17.60 49.62
N GLY A 28 32.86 17.42 50.39
CA GLY A 28 32.04 18.32 51.19
C GLY A 28 31.65 19.71 50.61
N GLY A 29 30.39 19.88 50.30
CA GLY A 29 29.72 21.16 50.19
C GLY A 29 28.21 20.93 50.21
N GLN A 30 27.56 21.14 51.37
CA GLN A 30 26.09 21.16 51.49
C GLN A 30 25.56 22.41 50.77
N ALA A 31 24.82 22.23 49.69
CA ALA A 31 24.02 23.27 49.07
C ALA A 31 22.58 23.19 49.60
N PRO A 32 21.92 24.37 49.84
CA PRO A 32 20.55 24.40 50.41
C PRO A 32 19.50 23.89 49.42
N GLY A 33 18.51 23.23 50.03
CA GLY A 33 17.36 22.53 49.45
C GLY A 33 16.83 23.06 48.12
N ARG A 34 17.04 22.30 47.07
CA ARG A 34 16.21 22.35 45.86
C ARG A 34 14.98 21.50 46.12
N THR A 35 13.83 22.18 46.23
CA THR A 35 12.53 21.51 46.07
C THR A 35 12.53 20.73 44.75
N PRO A 36 12.16 19.45 44.73
CA PRO A 36 12.03 18.70 43.51
C PRO A 36 10.96 19.38 42.65
N ALA A 37 11.30 19.73 41.41
CA ALA A 37 10.32 20.12 40.39
C ALA A 37 9.30 18.96 40.23
N PRO A 38 8.03 19.27 39.95
CA PRO A 38 7.03 18.22 39.69
C PRO A 38 7.58 17.32 38.58
N GLY A 39 7.83 16.06 38.91
CA GLY A 39 8.41 15.11 37.98
C GLY A 39 7.50 14.95 36.77
N THR A 40 8.04 15.23 35.61
CA THR A 40 7.46 14.78 34.34
C THR A 40 7.50 13.25 34.37
N GLN A 41 6.39 12.65 34.78
CA GLN A 41 6.26 11.19 34.76
C GLN A 41 6.40 10.77 33.28
N ALA A 42 7.37 9.94 33.00
CA ALA A 42 7.45 9.28 31.71
C ALA A 42 6.13 8.54 31.46
N PRO A 43 5.57 8.60 30.23
CA PRO A 43 4.36 7.88 29.91
C PRO A 43 4.52 6.40 30.27
N ALA A 44 3.49 5.83 30.89
CA ALA A 44 3.47 4.42 31.25
C ALA A 44 3.67 3.56 29.99
N PRO A 45 4.40 2.44 30.07
CA PRO A 45 4.54 1.54 28.95
C PRO A 45 3.15 1.03 28.51
N MET A 46 2.90 1.05 27.18
CA MET A 46 1.67 0.51 26.60
C MET A 46 1.51 -0.97 26.96
N SER A 47 0.29 -1.38 27.23
CA SER A 47 -0.04 -2.80 27.39
C SER A 47 0.15 -3.55 26.05
N SER A 48 0.31 -4.88 26.12
CA SER A 48 0.39 -5.72 24.90
C SER A 48 -0.84 -5.59 24.02
N GLU A 49 -2.03 -5.49 24.59
CA GLU A 49 -3.30 -5.32 23.88
C GLU A 49 -3.37 -3.97 23.15
N GLU A 50 -2.92 -2.88 23.80
CA GLU A 50 -2.85 -1.56 23.16
C GLU A 50 -1.84 -1.54 22.01
N ALA A 51 -0.70 -2.20 22.17
CA ALA A 51 0.31 -2.32 21.12
C ALA A 51 -0.21 -3.11 19.91
N GLU A 52 -0.93 -4.20 20.14
CA GLU A 52 -1.57 -5.00 19.08
C GLU A 52 -2.65 -4.21 18.37
N ARG A 53 -3.51 -3.49 19.11
CA ARG A 53 -4.54 -2.63 18.53
C ARG A 53 -3.94 -1.54 17.65
N ALA A 54 -2.93 -0.83 18.15
CA ALA A 54 -2.23 0.21 17.39
C ALA A 54 -1.55 -0.36 16.13
N THR A 55 -1.10 -1.62 16.17
CA THR A 55 -0.53 -2.29 15.01
C THR A 55 -1.58 -2.60 13.97
N ARG A 56 -2.77 -3.11 14.35
CA ARG A 56 -3.89 -3.33 13.44
C ARG A 56 -4.37 -2.04 12.79
N GLU A 57 -4.56 -0.98 13.58
CA GLU A 57 -4.97 0.32 13.06
C GLU A 57 -3.96 0.90 12.06
N ARG A 58 -2.65 0.68 12.25
CA ARG A 58 -1.64 1.07 11.26
C ARG A 58 -1.73 0.25 9.98
N LYS A 59 -1.97 -1.05 10.10
CA LYS A 59 -2.17 -1.93 8.93
C LYS A 59 -3.40 -1.48 8.13
N ASP A 60 -4.52 -1.21 8.80
CA ASP A 60 -5.75 -0.72 8.15
C ASP A 60 -5.51 0.60 7.41
N ARG A 61 -4.81 1.56 8.03
CA ARG A 61 -4.46 2.82 7.34
C ARG A 61 -3.55 2.61 6.14
N SER A 62 -2.54 1.77 6.26
CA SER A 62 -1.63 1.44 5.14
C SER A 62 -2.37 0.72 4.01
N PHE A 63 -3.27 -0.20 4.33
CA PHE A 63 -4.13 -0.86 3.37
C PHE A 63 -5.00 0.16 2.60
N LEU A 64 -5.69 1.05 3.31
CA LEU A 64 -6.54 2.08 2.70
C LEU A 64 -5.73 3.03 1.80
N GLU A 65 -4.52 3.41 2.21
CA GLU A 65 -3.61 4.22 1.39
C GLU A 65 -3.24 3.49 0.09
N ASN A 66 -2.81 2.22 0.18
CA ASN A 66 -2.44 1.42 -0.98
C ASN A 66 -3.62 1.18 -1.92
N ALA A 67 -4.80 0.90 -1.39
CA ALA A 67 -6.02 0.71 -2.16
C ALA A 67 -6.44 1.97 -2.93
N ALA A 68 -6.31 3.15 -2.30
CA ALA A 68 -6.56 4.42 -2.97
C ALA A 68 -5.53 4.70 -4.09
N GLN A 69 -4.24 4.50 -3.82
CA GLN A 69 -3.17 4.67 -4.83
C GLN A 69 -3.37 3.74 -6.03
N GLY A 70 -3.72 2.47 -5.77
CA GLY A 70 -4.04 1.49 -6.82
C GLY A 70 -5.20 1.96 -7.69
N SER A 71 -6.31 2.36 -7.07
CA SER A 71 -7.49 2.86 -7.80
C SER A 71 -7.17 4.09 -8.65
N PHE A 72 -6.35 5.04 -8.16
CA PHE A 72 -5.91 6.18 -8.97
C PHE A 72 -5.06 5.74 -10.17
N ALA A 73 -4.15 4.77 -9.98
CA ALA A 73 -3.31 4.26 -11.06
C ALA A 73 -4.15 3.59 -12.16
N GLU A 74 -5.13 2.79 -11.76
CA GLU A 74 -6.03 2.09 -12.68
C GLU A 74 -6.93 3.06 -13.45
N VAL A 75 -7.41 4.13 -12.81
CA VAL A 75 -8.14 5.22 -13.48
C VAL A 75 -7.26 5.94 -14.50
N GLU A 76 -6.02 6.32 -14.15
CA GLU A 76 -5.12 7.00 -15.09
C GLU A 76 -4.75 6.10 -16.28
N ALA A 77 -4.40 4.84 -16.03
CA ALA A 77 -4.07 3.89 -17.08
C ALA A 77 -5.27 3.60 -18.00
N SER A 78 -6.48 3.50 -17.42
CA SER A 78 -7.71 3.25 -18.19
C SER A 78 -8.11 4.45 -19.05
N LYS A 79 -7.90 5.69 -18.58
CA LYS A 79 -8.03 6.88 -19.41
C LYS A 79 -7.09 6.86 -20.61
N LEU A 80 -5.83 6.42 -20.42
CA LEU A 80 -4.92 6.23 -21.55
C LEU A 80 -5.41 5.16 -22.52
N ALA A 81 -6.06 4.09 -22.01
CA ALA A 81 -6.63 3.06 -22.89
C ALA A 81 -7.80 3.59 -23.74
N LEU A 82 -8.63 4.47 -23.19
CA LEU A 82 -9.68 5.15 -23.96
C LEU A 82 -9.12 6.03 -25.08
N GLU A 83 -7.95 6.63 -24.88
CA GLU A 83 -7.30 7.52 -25.86
C GLU A 83 -6.51 6.73 -26.92
N LYS A 84 -5.82 5.65 -26.54
CA LYS A 84 -4.78 5.01 -27.33
C LYS A 84 -5.13 3.67 -27.93
N SER A 85 -6.08 2.95 -27.35
CA SER A 85 -6.52 1.67 -27.88
C SER A 85 -7.35 1.84 -29.15
N GLU A 86 -7.15 0.95 -30.11
CA GLU A 86 -8.00 0.81 -31.30
C GLU A 86 -9.05 -0.30 -31.14
N SER A 87 -8.93 -1.13 -30.08
CA SER A 87 -9.85 -2.21 -29.75
C SER A 87 -11.05 -1.69 -28.97
N GLU A 88 -12.26 -1.88 -29.50
CA GLU A 88 -13.48 -1.53 -28.77
C GLU A 88 -13.68 -2.38 -27.50
N ASP A 89 -13.27 -3.64 -27.53
CA ASP A 89 -13.33 -4.52 -26.33
C ASP A 89 -12.44 -3.94 -25.20
N VAL A 90 -11.23 -3.46 -25.52
CA VAL A 90 -10.32 -2.82 -24.55
C VAL A 90 -10.90 -1.50 -24.04
N LYS A 91 -11.50 -0.69 -24.92
CA LYS A 91 -12.13 0.57 -24.50
C LYS A 91 -13.37 0.35 -23.63
N GLU A 92 -14.15 -0.69 -23.89
CA GLU A 92 -15.30 -1.06 -23.05
C GLU A 92 -14.85 -1.44 -21.64
N PHE A 93 -13.84 -2.30 -21.54
CA PHE A 93 -13.20 -2.63 -20.27
C PHE A 93 -12.66 -1.37 -19.58
N ALA A 94 -11.94 -0.51 -20.29
CA ALA A 94 -11.38 0.72 -19.74
C ALA A 94 -12.46 1.69 -19.22
N ARG A 95 -13.61 1.81 -19.89
CA ARG A 95 -14.74 2.62 -19.39
C ARG A 95 -15.25 2.10 -18.04
N LYS A 96 -15.43 0.79 -17.91
CA LYS A 96 -15.85 0.16 -16.65
C LYS A 96 -14.81 0.38 -15.55
N MET A 97 -13.54 0.22 -15.88
CA MET A 97 -12.43 0.46 -14.94
C MET A 97 -12.41 1.91 -14.42
N VAL A 98 -12.61 2.90 -15.31
CA VAL A 98 -12.68 4.31 -14.90
C VAL A 98 -13.85 4.54 -13.95
N GLU A 99 -15.04 4.06 -14.28
CA GLU A 99 -16.24 4.24 -13.46
C GLU A 99 -16.09 3.63 -12.06
N ASP A 100 -15.76 2.34 -12.00
CA ASP A 100 -15.71 1.59 -10.75
C ASP A 100 -14.56 2.04 -9.85
N HIS A 101 -13.36 2.28 -10.43
CA HIS A 101 -12.19 2.70 -9.63
C HIS A 101 -12.22 4.17 -9.21
N GLN A 102 -12.90 5.06 -9.95
CA GLN A 102 -13.16 6.42 -9.46
C GLN A 102 -14.05 6.41 -8.21
N LYS A 103 -15.10 5.58 -8.22
CA LYS A 103 -15.97 5.39 -7.06
C LYS A 103 -15.18 4.80 -5.89
N MET A 104 -14.43 3.73 -6.12
CA MET A 104 -13.62 3.07 -5.09
C MET A 104 -12.57 4.03 -4.50
N ALA A 105 -11.85 4.80 -5.31
CA ALA A 105 -10.88 5.78 -4.85
C ALA A 105 -11.51 6.80 -3.90
N SER A 106 -12.70 7.29 -4.23
CA SER A 106 -13.44 8.25 -3.41
C SER A 106 -13.88 7.66 -2.06
N GLU A 107 -14.43 6.45 -2.08
CA GLU A 107 -14.92 5.74 -0.89
C GLU A 107 -13.76 5.38 0.06
N VAL A 108 -12.66 4.84 -0.50
CA VAL A 108 -11.46 4.49 0.26
C VAL A 108 -10.80 5.74 0.85
N ALA A 109 -10.71 6.83 0.08
CA ALA A 109 -10.14 8.09 0.57
C ALA A 109 -10.98 8.69 1.72
N ALA A 110 -12.32 8.63 1.63
CA ALA A 110 -13.20 9.08 2.69
C ALA A 110 -13.03 8.24 3.97
N LEU A 111 -12.96 6.91 3.83
CA LEU A 111 -12.73 6.00 4.95
C LEU A 111 -11.34 6.20 5.58
N ALA A 112 -10.28 6.34 4.76
CA ALA A 112 -8.93 6.63 5.22
C ALA A 112 -8.90 7.89 6.09
N LYS A 113 -9.54 8.97 5.62
CA LYS A 113 -9.67 10.22 6.39
C LYS A 113 -10.43 10.03 7.70
N ALA A 114 -11.52 9.26 7.71
CA ALA A 114 -12.28 8.95 8.92
C ALA A 114 -11.44 8.15 9.94
N LYS A 115 -10.49 7.33 9.47
CA LYS A 115 -9.54 6.57 10.30
C LYS A 115 -8.27 7.35 10.66
N GLY A 116 -8.23 8.65 10.41
CA GLY A 116 -7.09 9.53 10.75
C GLY A 116 -5.86 9.35 9.86
N ALA A 117 -6.02 8.74 8.68
CA ALA A 117 -4.99 8.71 7.64
C ALA A 117 -5.08 9.94 6.72
N THR A 118 -3.99 10.26 6.05
CA THR A 118 -3.98 11.26 4.97
C THR A 118 -4.17 10.52 3.66
N PRO A 119 -5.32 10.63 2.98
CA PRO A 119 -5.53 9.97 1.70
C PRO A 119 -4.50 10.44 0.67
N PRO A 120 -3.96 9.54 -0.17
CA PRO A 120 -3.11 9.95 -1.28
C PRO A 120 -3.94 10.75 -2.31
N GLU A 121 -3.27 11.66 -3.03
CA GLU A 121 -3.89 12.47 -4.08
C GLU A 121 -3.71 11.86 -5.48
N GLY A 122 -3.10 10.67 -5.57
CA GLY A 122 -2.85 9.99 -6.84
C GLY A 122 -2.02 8.73 -6.69
N PRO A 123 -1.57 8.16 -7.82
CA PRO A 123 -0.75 6.96 -7.85
C PRO A 123 0.58 7.13 -7.12
N SER A 124 1.14 6.05 -6.59
CA SER A 124 2.49 6.00 -6.04
C SER A 124 3.56 6.28 -7.12
N LEU A 125 4.79 6.57 -6.71
CA LEU A 125 5.89 6.82 -7.64
C LEU A 125 6.15 5.61 -8.58
N MET A 126 6.05 4.40 -8.07
CA MET A 126 6.20 3.17 -8.86
C MET A 126 5.11 3.06 -9.91
N GLN A 127 3.85 3.27 -9.54
CA GLN A 127 2.72 3.24 -10.46
C GLN A 127 2.80 4.34 -11.53
N LYS A 128 3.24 5.55 -11.17
CA LYS A 128 3.51 6.63 -12.14
C LYS A 128 4.57 6.25 -13.18
N THR A 129 5.59 5.51 -12.76
CA THR A 129 6.62 4.98 -13.68
C THR A 129 6.00 3.96 -14.66
N GLU A 130 5.16 3.07 -14.17
CA GLU A 130 4.45 2.08 -15.00
C GLU A 130 3.49 2.75 -16.00
N ILE A 131 2.71 3.72 -15.54
CA ILE A 131 1.83 4.53 -16.41
C ILE A 131 2.65 5.29 -17.46
N THR A 132 3.82 5.79 -17.11
CA THR A 132 4.73 6.47 -18.06
C THR A 132 5.23 5.51 -19.14
N ALA A 133 5.59 4.28 -18.76
CA ALA A 133 5.98 3.25 -19.72
C ALA A 133 4.80 2.88 -20.65
N LEU A 134 3.60 2.74 -20.10
CA LEU A 134 2.38 2.48 -20.85
C LEU A 134 2.08 3.62 -21.85
N ARG A 135 2.28 4.87 -21.43
CA ARG A 135 2.08 6.08 -22.26
C ARG A 135 2.96 6.12 -23.49
N ALA A 136 4.15 5.50 -23.45
CA ALA A 136 5.07 5.44 -24.57
C ALA A 136 4.63 4.46 -25.70
N LEU A 137 3.63 3.63 -25.43
CA LEU A 137 3.10 2.64 -26.36
C LEU A 137 1.83 3.15 -27.08
N SER A 138 1.46 2.46 -28.15
CA SER A 138 0.21 2.66 -28.91
C SER A 138 -0.23 1.37 -29.62
N GLY A 139 -1.50 1.29 -30.04
CA GLY A 139 -2.06 0.14 -30.75
C GLY A 139 -1.90 -1.19 -30.02
N GLY A 140 -1.66 -2.28 -30.71
CA GLY A 140 -1.58 -3.63 -30.14
C GLY A 140 -0.59 -3.78 -28.99
N PRO A 141 0.66 -3.24 -29.06
CA PRO A 141 1.60 -3.25 -27.92
C PRO A 141 1.09 -2.52 -26.68
N PHE A 142 0.37 -1.42 -26.85
CA PHE A 142 -0.31 -0.72 -25.77
C PHE A 142 -1.39 -1.60 -25.14
N ASP A 143 -2.30 -2.14 -25.97
CA ASP A 143 -3.41 -2.98 -25.52
C ASP A 143 -2.92 -4.19 -24.74
N LYS A 144 -1.89 -4.86 -25.26
CA LYS A 144 -1.28 -6.02 -24.60
C LYS A 144 -0.69 -5.67 -23.23
N MET A 145 0.05 -4.57 -23.13
CA MET A 145 0.62 -4.12 -21.87
C MET A 145 -0.48 -3.69 -20.88
N TYR A 146 -1.48 -2.92 -21.33
CA TYR A 146 -2.59 -2.48 -20.50
C TYR A 146 -3.36 -3.66 -19.92
N VAL A 147 -3.80 -4.59 -20.75
CA VAL A 147 -4.57 -5.75 -20.31
C VAL A 147 -3.78 -6.64 -19.37
N ASN A 148 -2.51 -6.94 -19.68
CA ASN A 148 -1.69 -7.82 -18.85
C ASN A 148 -1.26 -7.17 -17.52
N ARG A 149 -0.83 -5.90 -17.55
CA ARG A 149 -0.25 -5.25 -16.35
C ARG A 149 -1.33 -4.63 -15.47
N ILE A 150 -2.26 -3.88 -16.06
CA ILE A 150 -3.30 -3.18 -15.31
C ILE A 150 -4.53 -4.07 -15.13
N GLY A 151 -4.94 -4.78 -16.18
CA GLY A 151 -6.11 -5.65 -16.12
C GLY A 151 -5.86 -6.93 -15.30
N VAL A 152 -4.79 -7.67 -15.56
CA VAL A 152 -4.55 -8.96 -14.89
C VAL A 152 -3.67 -8.82 -13.66
N ALA A 153 -2.39 -8.46 -13.82
CA ALA A 153 -1.42 -8.53 -12.73
C ALA A 153 -1.74 -7.58 -11.55
N ALA A 154 -2.20 -6.35 -11.83
CA ALA A 154 -2.59 -5.42 -10.79
C ALA A 154 -3.82 -5.93 -10.01
N HIS A 155 -4.82 -6.50 -10.69
CA HIS A 155 -6.00 -7.04 -10.02
C HIS A 155 -5.70 -8.28 -9.18
N GLU A 156 -4.85 -9.20 -9.67
CA GLU A 156 -4.39 -10.35 -8.87
C GLU A 156 -3.74 -9.87 -7.56
N SER A 157 -2.80 -8.93 -7.64
CA SER A 157 -2.14 -8.37 -6.46
C SER A 157 -3.10 -7.59 -5.54
N THR A 158 -4.05 -6.85 -6.11
CA THR A 158 -5.04 -6.09 -5.34
C THR A 158 -6.00 -7.02 -4.62
N ILE A 159 -6.48 -8.09 -5.26
CA ILE A 159 -7.35 -9.10 -4.64
C ILE A 159 -6.63 -9.76 -3.45
N GLU A 160 -5.36 -10.16 -3.63
CA GLU A 160 -4.56 -10.74 -2.55
C GLU A 160 -4.42 -9.78 -1.37
N MET A 161 -4.09 -8.51 -1.62
CA MET A 161 -4.00 -7.47 -0.58
C MET A 161 -5.34 -7.26 0.16
N PHE A 162 -6.47 -7.28 -0.55
CA PHE A 162 -7.80 -7.15 0.04
C PHE A 162 -8.19 -8.38 0.87
N GLU A 163 -7.84 -9.59 0.41
CA GLU A 163 -8.08 -10.84 1.14
C GLU A 163 -7.26 -10.91 2.44
N GLU A 164 -5.98 -10.50 2.40
CA GLU A 164 -5.14 -10.39 3.60
C GLU A 164 -5.71 -9.35 4.59
N ALA A 165 -6.05 -8.16 4.12
CA ALA A 165 -6.63 -7.13 4.96
C ALA A 165 -7.96 -7.58 5.58
N SER A 166 -8.79 -8.33 4.84
CA SER A 166 -10.04 -8.92 5.33
C SER A 166 -9.84 -9.88 6.51
N GLN A 167 -8.72 -10.61 6.54
CA GLN A 167 -8.38 -11.52 7.63
C GLN A 167 -7.82 -10.78 8.86
N ASP A 168 -7.04 -9.73 8.63
CA ASP A 168 -6.28 -9.01 9.65
C ASP A 168 -7.11 -7.95 10.36
N THR A 169 -7.97 -7.23 9.64
CA THR A 169 -8.76 -6.12 10.20
C THR A 169 -9.77 -6.60 11.25
N ARG A 170 -9.99 -5.75 12.25
CA ARG A 170 -11.09 -5.85 13.21
C ARG A 170 -12.01 -4.63 13.14
N ASP A 171 -11.71 -3.71 12.21
CA ASP A 171 -12.55 -2.53 11.96
C ASP A 171 -13.73 -2.91 11.06
N PRO A 172 -14.98 -2.76 11.51
CA PRO A 172 -16.15 -3.20 10.76
C PRO A 172 -16.39 -2.38 9.49
N GLU A 173 -15.95 -1.11 9.42
CA GLU A 173 -16.11 -0.28 8.25
C GLU A 173 -15.07 -0.64 7.17
N VAL A 174 -13.83 -0.94 7.57
CA VAL A 174 -12.80 -1.47 6.66
C VAL A 174 -13.25 -2.82 6.11
N LYS A 175 -13.77 -3.69 6.97
CA LYS A 175 -14.29 -5.01 6.56
C LYS A 175 -15.44 -4.89 5.56
N ALA A 176 -16.41 -4.02 5.82
CA ALA A 176 -17.55 -3.81 4.92
C ALA A 176 -17.11 -3.29 3.54
N MET A 177 -16.18 -2.34 3.51
CA MET A 177 -15.60 -1.83 2.25
C MET A 177 -14.89 -2.93 1.46
N ILE A 178 -14.11 -3.79 2.13
CA ILE A 178 -13.44 -4.93 1.48
C ILE A 178 -14.47 -5.90 0.90
N ASP A 179 -15.51 -6.25 1.66
CA ASP A 179 -16.54 -7.21 1.25
C ASP A 179 -17.36 -6.70 0.04
N GLU A 180 -17.54 -5.37 -0.08
CA GLU A 180 -18.16 -4.75 -1.26
C GLU A 180 -17.22 -4.72 -2.47
N ALA A 181 -15.93 -4.47 -2.27
CA ALA A 181 -14.96 -4.30 -3.36
C ALA A 181 -14.54 -5.63 -4.00
N LEU A 182 -14.30 -6.68 -3.21
CA LEU A 182 -13.76 -7.96 -3.72
C LEU A 182 -14.54 -8.58 -4.87
N PRO A 183 -15.89 -8.62 -4.88
CA PRO A 183 -16.65 -9.14 -6.03
C PRO A 183 -16.38 -8.37 -7.31
N LYS A 184 -16.28 -7.04 -7.26
CA LYS A 184 -16.01 -6.16 -8.41
C LYS A 184 -14.59 -6.37 -8.95
N LEU A 185 -13.60 -6.43 -8.05
CA LEU A 185 -12.21 -6.70 -8.42
C LEU A 185 -12.05 -8.06 -9.14
N ARG A 186 -12.75 -9.10 -8.66
CA ARG A 186 -12.77 -10.42 -9.31
C ARG A 186 -13.47 -10.40 -10.67
N GLU A 187 -14.53 -9.60 -10.82
CA GLU A 187 -15.19 -9.39 -12.12
C GLU A 187 -14.24 -8.72 -13.10
N HIS A 188 -13.54 -7.64 -12.69
CA HIS A 188 -12.55 -6.97 -13.54
C HIS A 188 -11.42 -7.92 -13.96
N LEU A 189 -10.88 -8.71 -13.03
CA LEU A 189 -9.87 -9.72 -13.34
C LEU A 189 -10.36 -10.70 -14.40
N LYS A 190 -11.58 -11.22 -14.25
CA LYS A 190 -12.17 -12.15 -15.23
C LYS A 190 -12.32 -11.50 -16.61
N MET A 191 -12.75 -10.24 -16.68
CA MET A 191 -12.85 -9.50 -17.93
C MET A 191 -11.50 -9.31 -18.59
N ALA A 192 -10.47 -8.92 -17.80
CA ALA A 192 -9.10 -8.75 -18.29
C ALA A 192 -8.49 -10.06 -18.80
N GLN A 193 -8.69 -11.17 -18.09
CA GLN A 193 -8.24 -12.50 -18.52
C GLN A 193 -8.89 -12.90 -19.86
N ALA A 194 -10.20 -12.66 -20.03
CA ALA A 194 -10.88 -12.94 -21.29
C ALA A 194 -10.35 -12.08 -22.45
N LEU A 195 -10.01 -10.80 -22.20
CA LEU A 195 -9.36 -9.93 -23.18
C LEU A 195 -7.97 -10.42 -23.55
N ASN A 196 -7.19 -10.84 -22.55
CA ASN A 196 -5.84 -11.38 -22.77
C ASN A 196 -5.87 -12.62 -23.67
N GLU A 197 -6.77 -13.56 -23.39
CA GLU A 197 -6.97 -14.76 -24.22
C GLU A 197 -7.37 -14.43 -25.67
N LYS A 198 -8.17 -13.38 -25.89
CA LYS A 198 -8.51 -12.92 -27.23
C LYS A 198 -7.30 -12.37 -27.98
N GLN A 199 -6.45 -11.57 -27.28
CA GLN A 199 -5.25 -10.98 -27.88
C GLN A 199 -4.18 -12.02 -28.24
N ASP A 200 -4.06 -13.10 -27.47
CA ASP A 200 -3.09 -14.17 -27.74
C ASP A 200 -3.48 -15.05 -28.95
N LYS A 201 -4.73 -14.95 -29.42
CA LYS A 201 -5.27 -15.71 -30.60
C LYS A 201 -5.22 -14.92 -31.90
N GLN A 202 -4.85 -13.64 -31.86
CA GLN A 202 -4.71 -12.74 -33.02
C GLN A 202 -3.28 -12.66 -33.50
#